data_c1139200629a835dbc780021660597e7
#
_entry.id   c1139200629a835dbc780021660597e7
#
_cell.length_a   1.000
_cell.length_b   1.000
_cell.length_c   1.000
_cell.angle_alpha   90.00
_cell.angle_beta   90.00
_cell.angle_gamma   90.00
#
_symmetry.space_group_name_H-M   'P 1'
#
loop_
_entity.id
_entity.type
_entity.pdbx_description
1 polymer ?
#
loop_
_entity_poly.entity_id
_entity_poly.type
_entity_poly.pdbx_seq_one_letter_code
_entity_poly.pdbx_strand_id
1 'polypeptide(L)'
;HILVDAPCSGSGTLRRHPEITWSLTPQSVTSCAELQLAMLKSVAERVAEGGQLTYATCSVLREEDEDVVEAFLASPQGADFEVVALPDVPDASDVAAVDAMSKLATPAGFMRTYPAPGACDGHFCAVLRKKRA
;
A
#
# COMPACT_ATOMS: atom_id res chain seq x y z
N HIS A 1 -12.01 -5.12 -8.99
CA HIS A 1 -11.00 -4.89 -7.96
C HIS A 1 -9.71 -5.63 -8.32
N ILE A 2 -8.58 -4.97 -8.16
CA ILE A 2 -7.24 -5.56 -8.31
C ILE A 2 -6.48 -5.33 -7.00
N LEU A 3 -5.83 -6.37 -6.48
CA LEU A 3 -4.90 -6.29 -5.36
C LEU A 3 -3.48 -6.49 -5.87
N VAL A 4 -2.60 -5.58 -5.52
CA VAL A 4 -1.15 -5.69 -5.71
C VAL A 4 -0.53 -5.88 -4.33
N ASP A 5 -0.27 -7.13 -3.96
CA ASP A 5 0.54 -7.49 -2.81
C ASP A 5 2.01 -7.49 -3.28
N ALA A 6 2.66 -6.34 -3.10
CA ALA A 6 3.89 -6.05 -3.79
C ALA A 6 5.12 -6.69 -3.10
N PRO A 7 6.07 -7.25 -3.85
CA PRO A 7 7.35 -7.64 -3.29
C PRO A 7 8.04 -6.41 -2.71
N CYS A 8 8.55 -6.53 -1.49
CA CYS A 8 9.14 -5.42 -0.73
C CYS A 8 10.31 -5.89 0.13
N SER A 9 10.98 -4.97 0.82
CA SER A 9 12.07 -5.29 1.74
C SER A 9 11.67 -6.20 2.90
N GLY A 10 10.37 -6.27 3.23
CA GLY A 10 9.87 -7.02 4.37
C GLY A 10 10.19 -6.39 5.73
N SER A 11 10.57 -5.12 5.76
CA SER A 11 11.01 -4.41 6.96
C SER A 11 9.98 -4.42 8.11
N GLY A 12 8.70 -4.59 7.80
CA GLY A 12 7.63 -4.75 8.79
C GLY A 12 7.61 -6.11 9.49
N THR A 13 8.34 -7.10 8.99
CA THR A 13 8.36 -8.47 9.49
C THR A 13 9.65 -8.84 10.23
N LEU A 14 10.52 -7.87 10.53
CA LEU A 14 11.84 -8.07 11.17
C LEU A 14 11.76 -8.86 12.47
N ARG A 15 10.66 -8.75 13.20
CA ARG A 15 10.45 -9.52 14.43
C ARG A 15 10.43 -11.03 14.18
N ARG A 16 9.90 -11.47 13.05
CA ARG A 16 9.83 -12.89 12.65
C ARG A 16 10.97 -13.30 11.73
N HIS A 17 11.52 -12.33 11.02
CA HIS A 17 12.55 -12.50 9.99
C HIS A 17 13.73 -11.55 10.23
N PRO A 18 14.46 -11.72 11.36
CA PRO A 18 15.58 -10.82 11.69
C PRO A 18 16.72 -10.87 10.67
N GLU A 19 16.82 -11.94 9.89
CA GLU A 19 17.81 -12.12 8.82
C GLU A 19 17.68 -11.06 7.71
N ILE A 20 16.51 -10.43 7.56
CA ILE A 20 16.28 -9.34 6.59
C ILE A 20 17.25 -8.19 6.82
N THR A 21 17.65 -7.93 8.08
CA THR A 21 18.60 -6.85 8.39
C THR A 21 19.93 -6.97 7.66
N TRP A 22 20.33 -8.17 7.27
CA TRP A 22 21.59 -8.39 6.56
C TRP A 22 21.52 -8.08 5.06
N SER A 23 20.32 -8.09 4.48
CA SER A 23 20.08 -7.78 3.07
C SER A 23 19.46 -6.40 2.85
N LEU A 24 19.00 -5.75 3.92
CA LEU A 24 18.35 -4.45 3.85
C LEU A 24 19.41 -3.35 3.66
N THR A 25 19.45 -2.79 2.47
CA THR A 25 20.34 -1.70 2.08
C THR A 25 19.53 -0.60 1.39
N PRO A 26 20.01 0.65 1.34
CA PRO A 26 19.35 1.70 0.57
C PRO A 26 19.10 1.29 -0.89
N GLN A 27 20.07 0.57 -1.49
CA GLN A 27 19.94 0.09 -2.87
C GLN A 27 18.84 -0.95 -3.03
N SER A 28 18.72 -1.90 -2.09
CA SER A 28 17.65 -2.91 -2.15
C SER A 28 16.26 -2.29 -1.98
N VAL A 29 16.12 -1.28 -1.13
CA VAL A 29 14.87 -0.52 -0.95
C VAL A 29 14.50 0.23 -2.22
N THR A 30 15.46 0.95 -2.83
CA THR A 30 15.24 1.64 -4.11
C THR A 30 14.79 0.68 -5.21
N SER A 31 15.46 -0.47 -5.34
CA SER A 31 15.08 -1.48 -6.36
C SER A 31 13.68 -2.03 -6.13
N CYS A 32 13.27 -2.25 -4.88
CA CYS A 32 11.90 -2.64 -4.54
C CYS A 32 10.90 -1.56 -4.94
N ALA A 33 11.15 -0.30 -4.59
CA ALA A 33 10.28 0.82 -4.91
C ALA A 33 10.07 1.00 -6.42
N GLU A 34 11.14 0.88 -7.20
CA GLU A 34 11.08 0.92 -8.68
C GLU A 34 10.21 -0.20 -9.25
N LEU A 35 10.37 -1.44 -8.75
CA LEU A 35 9.55 -2.58 -9.15
C LEU A 35 8.08 -2.39 -8.77
N GLN A 36 7.81 -1.95 -7.56
CA GLN A 36 6.46 -1.68 -7.05
C GLN A 36 5.74 -0.64 -7.91
N LEU A 37 6.42 0.46 -8.23
CA LEU A 37 5.88 1.51 -9.11
C LEU A 37 5.59 0.96 -10.52
N ALA A 38 6.49 0.14 -11.07
CA ALA A 38 6.28 -0.49 -12.38
C ALA A 38 5.07 -1.44 -12.36
N MET A 39 4.88 -2.21 -11.27
CA MET A 39 3.70 -3.07 -11.09
C MET A 39 2.41 -2.26 -11.07
N LEU A 40 2.33 -1.18 -10.29
CA LEU A 40 1.15 -0.31 -10.23
C LEU A 40 0.82 0.25 -11.62
N LYS A 41 1.81 0.77 -12.34
CA LYS A 41 1.62 1.29 -13.71
C LYS A 41 1.09 0.22 -14.67
N SER A 42 1.64 -1.00 -14.58
CA SER A 42 1.25 -2.11 -15.46
C SER A 42 -0.20 -2.57 -15.25
N VAL A 43 -0.69 -2.55 -14.00
CA VAL A 43 -2.06 -3.02 -13.71
C VAL A 43 -3.11 -1.91 -13.84
N ALA A 44 -2.70 -0.64 -13.82
CA ALA A 44 -3.61 0.51 -13.87
C ALA A 44 -4.55 0.48 -15.10
N GLU A 45 -4.05 0.05 -16.24
CA GLU A 45 -4.82 -0.06 -17.49
C GLU A 45 -5.91 -1.13 -17.43
N ARG A 46 -5.76 -2.11 -16.54
CA ARG A 46 -6.70 -3.23 -16.37
C ARG A 46 -7.81 -2.93 -15.36
N VAL A 47 -7.68 -1.84 -14.62
CA VAL A 47 -8.72 -1.38 -13.70
C VAL A 47 -9.83 -0.69 -14.50
N ALA A 48 -11.07 -1.18 -14.37
CA ALA A 48 -12.23 -0.56 -14.99
C ALA A 48 -12.52 0.83 -14.38
N GLU A 49 -13.21 1.69 -15.12
CA GLU A 49 -13.70 2.97 -14.58
C GLU A 49 -14.59 2.75 -13.35
N GLY A 50 -14.34 3.50 -12.29
CA GLY A 50 -14.96 3.31 -10.99
C GLY A 50 -14.44 2.10 -10.20
N GLY A 51 -13.55 1.29 -10.81
CA GLY A 51 -12.91 0.14 -10.16
C GLY A 51 -11.85 0.55 -9.14
N GLN A 52 -11.43 -0.41 -8.31
CA GLN A 52 -10.46 -0.19 -7.24
C GLN A 52 -9.17 -0.96 -7.50
N LEU A 53 -8.06 -0.32 -7.14
CA LEU A 53 -6.72 -0.86 -7.09
C LEU A 53 -6.22 -0.75 -5.65
N THR A 54 -5.97 -1.87 -5.02
CA THR A 54 -5.41 -1.92 -3.67
C THR A 54 -3.92 -2.25 -3.77
N TYR A 55 -3.09 -1.41 -3.21
CA TYR A 55 -1.65 -1.60 -3.08
C TYR A 55 -1.32 -1.98 -1.64
N ALA A 56 -0.56 -3.03 -1.43
CA ALA A 56 -0.18 -3.50 -0.11
C ALA A 56 1.29 -3.93 -0.06
N THR A 57 1.95 -3.70 1.07
CA THR A 57 3.30 -4.17 1.40
C THR A 57 3.37 -4.65 2.83
N CYS A 58 4.38 -5.46 3.16
CA CYS A 58 4.83 -5.72 4.52
C CYS A 58 6.07 -4.88 4.87
N SER A 59 6.17 -3.68 4.33
CA SER A 59 7.19 -2.67 4.64
C SER A 59 6.66 -1.64 5.65
N VAL A 60 7.58 -1.01 6.38
CA VAL A 60 7.33 0.18 7.19
C VAL A 60 8.11 1.40 6.66
N LEU A 61 8.76 1.24 5.51
CA LEU A 61 9.59 2.27 4.91
C LEU A 61 8.76 3.13 3.96
N ARG A 62 8.80 4.43 4.16
CA ARG A 62 8.07 5.40 3.34
C ARG A 62 8.41 5.27 1.84
N GLU A 63 9.67 4.95 1.55
CA GLU A 63 10.19 4.78 0.18
C GLU A 63 9.48 3.67 -0.60
N GLU A 64 8.97 2.63 0.10
CA GLU A 64 8.24 1.52 -0.50
C GLU A 64 6.71 1.67 -0.39
N ASP A 65 6.25 2.63 0.38
CA ASP A 65 4.86 2.82 0.75
C ASP A 65 4.29 4.11 0.15
N GLU A 66 4.29 5.21 0.91
CA GLU A 66 3.72 6.48 0.48
C GLU A 66 4.38 7.03 -0.77
N ASP A 67 5.71 6.99 -0.85
CA ASP A 67 6.45 7.57 -1.99
C ASP A 67 6.14 6.83 -3.30
N VAL A 68 5.91 5.51 -3.24
CA VAL A 68 5.47 4.72 -4.41
C VAL A 68 4.06 5.13 -4.85
N VAL A 69 3.13 5.29 -3.90
CA VAL A 69 1.76 5.73 -4.22
C VAL A 69 1.75 7.15 -4.78
N GLU A 70 2.50 8.07 -4.18
CA GLU A 70 2.63 9.46 -4.65
C GLU A 70 3.22 9.51 -6.07
N ALA A 71 4.28 8.74 -6.32
CA ALA A 71 4.91 8.64 -7.65
C ALA A 71 3.97 8.01 -8.69
N PHE A 72 3.17 7.02 -8.29
CA PHE A 72 2.15 6.45 -9.17
C PHE A 72 1.09 7.49 -9.54
N LEU A 73 0.50 8.18 -8.57
CA LEU A 73 -0.53 9.19 -8.80
C LEU A 73 -0.04 10.36 -9.66
N ALA A 74 1.25 10.69 -9.55
CA ALA A 74 1.91 11.71 -10.38
C ALA A 74 2.23 11.22 -11.82
N SER A 75 2.11 9.92 -12.09
CA SER A 75 2.41 9.34 -13.40
C SER A 75 1.20 9.44 -14.36
N PRO A 76 1.42 9.38 -15.68
CA PRO A 76 0.31 9.35 -16.65
C PRO A 76 -0.69 8.22 -16.39
N GLN A 77 -0.23 7.04 -15.96
CA GLN A 77 -1.11 5.89 -15.67
C GLN A 77 -1.93 6.07 -14.39
N GLY A 78 -1.42 6.87 -13.44
CA GLY A 78 -2.07 7.16 -12.16
C GLY A 78 -2.93 8.42 -12.16
N ALA A 79 -2.88 9.25 -13.20
CA ALA A 79 -3.56 10.55 -13.26
C ALA A 79 -5.10 10.44 -13.08
N ASP A 80 -5.67 9.33 -13.53
CA ASP A 80 -7.10 9.05 -13.40
C ASP A 80 -7.47 8.36 -12.08
N PHE A 81 -6.52 8.19 -11.18
CA PHE A 81 -6.79 7.57 -9.88
C PHE A 81 -6.86 8.61 -8.77
N GLU A 82 -7.56 8.26 -7.71
CA GLU A 82 -7.66 9.01 -6.46
C GLU A 82 -7.55 8.07 -5.27
N VAL A 83 -7.03 8.57 -4.15
CA VAL A 83 -7.01 7.82 -2.89
C VAL A 83 -8.41 7.71 -2.33
N VAL A 84 -8.83 6.52 -1.97
CA VAL A 84 -10.03 6.27 -1.16
C VAL A 84 -9.61 6.23 0.28
N ALA A 85 -9.93 7.28 1.02
CA ALA A 85 -9.57 7.36 2.44
C ALA A 85 -10.30 6.28 3.25
N LEU A 86 -9.60 5.65 4.17
CA LEU A 86 -10.25 4.81 5.17
C LEU A 86 -10.93 5.71 6.22
N PRO A 87 -12.17 5.43 6.62
CA PRO A 87 -12.97 4.21 6.37
C PRO A 87 -13.91 4.24 5.15
N ASP A 88 -13.78 5.20 4.24
CA ASP A 88 -14.71 5.42 3.13
C ASP A 88 -14.62 4.37 2.02
N VAL A 89 -14.14 3.17 2.34
CA VAL A 89 -14.08 2.07 1.35
C VAL A 89 -15.50 1.58 1.05
N PRO A 90 -15.96 1.69 -0.20
CA PRO A 90 -17.27 1.20 -0.60
C PRO A 90 -17.44 -0.30 -0.32
N ASP A 91 -18.65 -0.72 0.01
CA ASP A 91 -19.02 -2.12 0.27
C ASP A 91 -18.45 -2.75 1.55
N ALA A 92 -17.91 -1.96 2.48
CA ALA A 92 -17.55 -2.45 3.80
C ALA A 92 -18.83 -2.73 4.61
N SER A 93 -19.33 -3.96 4.52
CA SER A 93 -20.55 -4.39 5.22
C SER A 93 -20.34 -4.74 6.70
N ASP A 94 -19.08 -4.94 7.11
CA ASP A 94 -18.71 -5.24 8.49
C ASP A 94 -18.31 -3.97 9.23
N VAL A 95 -19.24 -3.42 10.01
CA VAL A 95 -19.04 -2.19 10.81
C VAL A 95 -17.90 -2.33 11.81
N ALA A 96 -17.71 -3.51 12.40
CA ALA A 96 -16.63 -3.73 13.37
C ALA A 96 -15.26 -3.72 12.67
N ALA A 97 -15.16 -4.29 11.47
CA ALA A 97 -13.96 -4.23 10.66
C ALA A 97 -13.63 -2.79 10.22
N VAL A 98 -14.63 -2.02 9.83
CA VAL A 98 -14.47 -0.59 9.47
C VAL A 98 -13.97 0.23 10.66
N ASP A 99 -14.51 0.04 11.85
CA ASP A 99 -14.05 0.73 13.07
C ASP A 99 -12.60 0.35 13.42
N ALA A 100 -12.25 -0.93 13.30
CA ALA A 100 -10.88 -1.40 13.53
C ALA A 100 -9.90 -0.79 12.49
N MET A 101 -10.28 -0.76 11.22
CA MET A 101 -9.47 -0.16 10.15
C MET A 101 -9.31 1.35 10.32
N SER A 102 -10.33 2.06 10.78
CA SER A 102 -10.27 3.50 11.03
C SER A 102 -9.20 3.88 12.04
N LYS A 103 -8.93 3.01 13.02
CA LYS A 103 -7.87 3.19 14.02
C LYS A 103 -6.46 3.03 13.44
N LEU A 104 -6.34 2.43 12.27
CA LEU A 104 -5.08 2.21 11.55
C LEU A 104 -4.89 3.22 10.41
N ALA A 105 -5.87 4.10 10.20
CA ALA A 105 -5.82 5.09 9.12
C ALA A 105 -4.77 6.16 9.43
N THR A 106 -3.96 6.47 8.41
CA THR A 106 -3.06 7.61 8.44
C THR A 106 -3.79 8.91 8.05
N PRO A 107 -3.24 10.10 8.37
CA PRO A 107 -3.82 11.37 7.91
C PRO A 107 -3.98 11.49 6.39
N ALA A 108 -3.18 10.76 5.62
CA ALA A 108 -3.26 10.69 4.15
C ALA A 108 -4.32 9.70 3.63
N GLY A 109 -5.05 9.02 4.52
CA GLY A 109 -6.11 8.08 4.18
C GLY A 109 -5.64 6.65 3.90
N PHE A 110 -4.37 6.34 4.14
CA PHE A 110 -3.82 4.98 4.02
C PHE A 110 -4.02 4.18 5.31
N MET A 111 -3.84 2.87 5.24
CA MET A 111 -3.72 2.00 6.41
C MET A 111 -2.25 1.72 6.70
N ARG A 112 -1.88 1.78 7.98
CA ARG A 112 -0.54 1.41 8.43
C ARG A 112 -0.57 0.72 9.78
N THR A 113 0.19 -0.36 9.91
CA THR A 113 0.53 -0.99 11.19
C THR A 113 2.04 -0.94 11.41
N TYR A 114 2.44 -0.98 12.68
CA TYR A 114 3.83 -1.09 13.07
C TYR A 114 4.03 -2.32 13.95
N PRO A 115 5.19 -3.00 13.84
CA PRO A 115 5.49 -4.12 14.71
C PRO A 115 5.56 -3.65 16.16
N ALA A 116 4.86 -4.35 17.07
CA ALA A 116 4.93 -4.11 18.50
C ALA A 116 4.74 -5.41 19.27
N PRO A 117 5.23 -5.52 20.53
CA PRO A 117 4.97 -6.68 21.37
C PRO A 117 3.45 -6.93 21.50
N GLY A 118 3.01 -8.15 21.19
CA GLY A 118 1.60 -8.54 21.25
C GLY A 118 0.72 -7.99 20.11
N ALA A 119 1.29 -7.23 19.17
CA ALA A 119 0.60 -6.71 17.99
C ALA A 119 0.97 -7.49 16.71
N CYS A 120 0.34 -7.10 15.60
CA CYS A 120 0.67 -7.63 14.28
C CYS A 120 2.04 -7.12 13.78
N ASP A 121 2.49 -7.64 12.64
CA ASP A 121 3.63 -7.12 11.91
C ASP A 121 3.30 -5.74 11.28
N GLY A 122 4.33 -5.09 10.76
CA GLY A 122 4.18 -3.85 10.01
C GLY A 122 3.64 -4.11 8.61
N HIS A 123 2.57 -3.40 8.26
CA HIS A 123 1.95 -3.45 6.93
C HIS A 123 1.53 -2.06 6.50
N PHE A 124 1.50 -1.87 5.20
CA PHE A 124 0.94 -0.68 4.57
C PHE A 124 -0.12 -1.10 3.55
N CYS A 125 -1.18 -0.30 3.42
CA CYS A 125 -2.18 -0.49 2.38
C CYS A 125 -2.74 0.85 1.92
N ALA A 126 -2.83 1.02 0.60
CA ALA A 126 -3.49 2.14 -0.05
C ALA A 126 -4.60 1.61 -0.97
N VAL A 127 -5.80 2.16 -0.84
CA VAL A 127 -6.91 1.90 -1.75
C VAL A 127 -7.03 3.07 -2.71
N LEU A 128 -6.95 2.77 -3.99
CA LEU A 128 -7.05 3.74 -5.08
C LEU A 128 -8.28 3.42 -5.91
N ARG A 129 -9.02 4.43 -6.35
CA ARG A 129 -10.16 4.29 -7.24
C ARG A 129 -9.89 4.98 -8.56
N LYS A 130 -10.17 4.29 -9.66
CA LYS A 130 -10.14 4.89 -10.99
C LYS A 130 -11.38 5.77 -11.18
N LYS A 131 -11.18 7.03 -11.47
CA LYS A 131 -12.26 7.98 -11.74
C LYS A 131 -13.10 7.50 -12.92
N ARG A 132 -14.36 7.89 -12.94
CA ARG A 132 -15.22 7.71 -14.11
C ARG A 132 -14.98 8.89 -15.04
N ALA A 133 -14.87 8.58 -16.32
CA ALA A 133 -14.81 9.62 -17.35
C ALA A 133 -16.12 10.43 -17.41
#